data_978edd799cafc92f88c970179f6f9a12
#
_entry.id   978edd799cafc92f88c970179f6f9a12
#
_cell.length_a   1.000
_cell.length_b   1.000
_cell.length_c   1.000
_cell.angle_alpha   90.00
_cell.angle_beta   90.00
_cell.angle_gamma   90.00
#
_symmetry.space_group_name_H-M   'P 1'
#
loop_
_entity.id
_entity.type
_entity.pdbx_description
1 polymer ?
#
loop_
_entity_poly.entity_id
_entity_poly.type
_entity_poly.pdbx_seq_one_letter_code
_entity_poly.pdbx_strand_id
1 'polypeptide(L)'
;MRRTLTWLVTLPFAAASVVLGHAIAYDVTGTPTGGMHDYLAHAPQVAFILASLAVLGLAADSRARRHSPVPLAVLGIGAFVAQEHLERLIHTGHMPFLFASPVLWLGVALQLPLAVAIWFVARRLAEDIATPMRRTVRRVPRLVQLVAPLVLPRAASAPGAAFPARGPPVTS
;
A
#
# COMPACT_ATOMS: atom_id res chain seq x y z
N MET A 1 -9.91 -2.66 10.32
CA MET A 1 -9.85 -1.88 9.07
C MET A 1 -8.49 -1.21 8.77
N ARG A 2 -7.69 -0.72 9.75
CA ARG A 2 -6.44 0.03 9.44
C ARG A 2 -5.26 -0.83 8.96
N ARG A 3 -5.16 -2.09 9.37
CA ARG A 3 -4.10 -3.04 8.91
C ARG A 3 -4.33 -3.52 7.47
N THR A 4 -5.58 -3.65 7.04
CA THR A 4 -5.93 -4.06 5.68
C THR A 4 -5.49 -3.07 4.61
N LEU A 5 -5.59 -1.75 4.85
CA LEU A 5 -5.12 -0.73 3.91
C LEU A 5 -3.60 -0.78 3.67
N THR A 6 -2.82 -1.07 4.71
CA THR A 6 -1.37 -1.23 4.55
C THR A 6 -1.03 -2.41 3.62
N TRP A 7 -1.72 -3.54 3.77
CA TRP A 7 -1.51 -4.70 2.90
C TRP A 7 -1.92 -4.46 1.45
N LEU A 8 -2.99 -3.69 1.20
CA LEU A 8 -3.41 -3.31 -0.15
C LEU A 8 -2.36 -2.49 -0.91
N VAL A 9 -1.48 -1.81 -0.19
CA VAL A 9 -0.35 -1.08 -0.79
C VAL A 9 0.89 -1.96 -0.91
N THR A 10 1.20 -2.75 0.12
CA THR A 10 2.44 -3.53 0.16
C THR A 10 2.45 -4.70 -0.82
N LEU A 11 1.31 -5.36 -1.02
CA LEU A 11 1.22 -6.51 -1.93
C LEU A 11 1.50 -6.15 -3.40
N PRO A 12 0.90 -5.10 -3.99
CA PRO A 12 1.24 -4.69 -5.35
C PRO A 12 2.71 -4.29 -5.52
N PHE A 13 3.33 -3.67 -4.50
CA PHE A 13 4.76 -3.36 -4.52
C PHE A 13 5.63 -4.61 -4.56
N ALA A 14 5.38 -5.53 -3.64
CA ALA A 14 6.13 -6.77 -3.58
C ALA A 14 5.96 -7.57 -4.88
N ALA A 15 4.73 -7.67 -5.40
CA ALA A 15 4.46 -8.34 -6.66
C ALA A 15 5.19 -7.68 -7.85
N ALA A 16 5.22 -6.35 -7.93
CA ALA A 16 5.95 -5.64 -8.97
C ALA A 16 7.46 -5.93 -8.91
N SER A 17 8.06 -5.94 -7.70
CA SER A 17 9.48 -6.24 -7.53
C SER A 17 9.80 -7.70 -7.87
N VAL A 18 8.91 -8.64 -7.52
CA VAL A 18 9.09 -10.07 -7.85
C VAL A 18 9.03 -10.29 -9.35
N VAL A 19 8.03 -9.75 -10.03
CA VAL A 19 7.87 -9.90 -11.50
C VAL A 19 9.06 -9.29 -12.25
N LEU A 20 9.51 -8.09 -11.86
CA LEU A 20 10.68 -7.46 -12.48
C LEU A 20 11.96 -8.22 -12.15
N GLY A 21 12.15 -8.61 -10.89
CA GLY A 21 13.33 -9.38 -10.47
C GLY A 21 13.43 -10.71 -11.20
N HIS A 22 12.30 -11.36 -11.41
CA HIS A 22 12.22 -12.62 -12.16
C HIS A 22 12.60 -12.42 -13.63
N ALA A 23 11.98 -11.44 -14.30
CA ALA A 23 12.31 -11.12 -15.69
C ALA A 23 13.78 -10.78 -15.89
N ILE A 24 14.35 -9.91 -15.04
CA ILE A 24 15.76 -9.53 -15.11
C ILE A 24 16.70 -10.72 -14.83
N ALA A 25 16.37 -11.55 -13.83
CA ALA A 25 17.20 -12.69 -13.48
C ALA A 25 17.27 -13.70 -14.62
N TYR A 26 16.17 -13.99 -15.28
CA TYR A 26 16.13 -14.89 -16.44
C TYR A 26 16.85 -14.30 -17.65
N ASP A 27 16.65 -13.03 -17.94
CA ASP A 27 17.33 -12.34 -19.05
C ASP A 27 18.87 -12.33 -18.86
N VAL A 28 19.33 -11.90 -17.68
CA VAL A 28 20.77 -11.79 -17.38
C VAL A 28 21.47 -13.15 -17.34
N THR A 29 20.79 -14.19 -16.87
CA THR A 29 21.36 -15.56 -16.82
C THR A 29 21.27 -16.29 -18.17
N GLY A 30 20.58 -15.69 -19.16
CA GLY A 30 20.33 -16.35 -20.44
C GLY A 30 19.47 -17.61 -20.32
N THR A 31 18.69 -17.72 -19.24
CA THR A 31 17.82 -18.86 -19.01
C THR A 31 16.61 -18.77 -19.92
N PRO A 32 16.25 -19.81 -20.69
CA PRO A 32 15.08 -19.78 -21.57
C PRO A 32 13.79 -19.50 -20.82
N THR A 33 12.98 -18.56 -21.31
CA THR A 33 11.70 -18.16 -20.73
C THR A 33 10.49 -18.86 -21.34
N GLY A 34 10.68 -19.93 -22.11
CA GLY A 34 9.59 -20.68 -22.73
C GLY A 34 8.70 -21.46 -21.75
N GLY A 35 7.48 -21.80 -22.19
CA GLY A 35 6.53 -22.60 -21.43
C GLY A 35 5.94 -21.85 -20.23
N MET A 36 6.24 -22.28 -19.01
CA MET A 36 5.68 -21.66 -17.78
C MET A 36 6.08 -20.19 -17.56
N HIS A 37 7.15 -19.72 -18.23
CA HIS A 37 7.68 -18.39 -18.08
C HIS A 37 7.27 -17.42 -19.22
N ASP A 38 6.35 -17.82 -20.08
CA ASP A 38 5.88 -16.96 -21.19
C ASP A 38 5.25 -15.65 -20.70
N TYR A 39 4.72 -15.65 -19.48
CA TYR A 39 4.19 -14.44 -18.85
C TYR A 39 5.27 -13.35 -18.62
N LEU A 40 6.56 -13.72 -18.55
CA LEU A 40 7.65 -12.76 -18.38
C LEU A 40 7.80 -11.81 -19.58
N ALA A 41 7.30 -12.18 -20.76
CA ALA A 41 7.22 -11.27 -21.89
C ALA A 41 6.34 -10.04 -21.59
N HIS A 42 5.39 -10.16 -20.67
CA HIS A 42 4.52 -9.09 -20.22
C HIS A 42 4.92 -8.47 -18.86
N ALA A 43 6.07 -8.88 -18.32
CA ALA A 43 6.52 -8.45 -17.00
C ALA A 43 6.57 -6.90 -16.84
N PRO A 44 7.05 -6.10 -17.82
CA PRO A 44 7.05 -4.65 -17.69
C PRO A 44 5.65 -4.06 -17.55
N GLN A 45 4.68 -4.56 -18.32
CA GLN A 45 3.29 -4.10 -18.28
C GLN A 45 2.62 -4.44 -16.95
N VAL A 46 2.79 -5.68 -16.50
CA VAL A 46 2.25 -6.15 -15.22
C VAL A 46 2.87 -5.35 -14.06
N ALA A 47 4.18 -5.17 -14.07
CA ALA A 47 4.88 -4.39 -13.05
C ALA A 47 4.41 -2.92 -13.04
N PHE A 48 4.19 -2.32 -14.22
CA PHE A 48 3.66 -0.96 -14.32
C PHE A 48 2.26 -0.84 -13.71
N ILE A 49 1.35 -1.77 -13.99
CA ILE A 49 0.00 -1.80 -13.41
C ILE A 49 0.07 -1.92 -11.89
N LEU A 50 0.87 -2.86 -11.39
CA LEU A 50 1.04 -3.10 -9.96
C LEU A 50 1.65 -1.87 -9.25
N ALA A 51 2.68 -1.25 -9.84
CA ALA A 51 3.29 -0.04 -9.32
C ALA A 51 2.28 1.13 -9.30
N SER A 52 1.44 1.25 -10.34
CA SER A 52 0.39 2.28 -10.40
C SER A 52 -0.65 2.10 -9.29
N LEU A 53 -1.10 0.87 -9.03
CA LEU A 53 -1.99 0.56 -7.89
C LEU A 53 -1.35 0.91 -6.55
N ALA A 54 -0.06 0.62 -6.39
CA ALA A 54 0.69 0.95 -5.19
C ALA A 54 0.81 2.47 -4.99
N VAL A 55 1.08 3.24 -6.06
CA VAL A 55 1.12 4.71 -6.03
C VAL A 55 -0.21 5.29 -5.59
N LEU A 56 -1.32 4.81 -6.16
CA LEU A 56 -2.67 5.25 -5.77
C LEU A 56 -2.96 4.93 -4.30
N GLY A 57 -2.58 3.75 -3.82
CA GLY A 57 -2.69 3.38 -2.42
C GLY A 57 -1.87 4.29 -1.50
N LEU A 58 -0.63 4.62 -1.87
CA LEU A 58 0.22 5.56 -1.13
C LEU A 58 -0.31 6.99 -1.16
N ALA A 59 -0.93 7.42 -2.25
CA ALA A 59 -1.54 8.73 -2.35
C ALA A 59 -2.75 8.84 -1.40
N ALA A 60 -3.54 7.77 -1.29
CA ALA A 60 -4.68 7.68 -0.39
C ALA A 60 -4.28 7.60 1.09
N ASP A 61 -3.18 6.90 1.45
CA ASP A 61 -2.71 6.76 2.83
C ASP A 61 -1.37 7.46 3.07
N SER A 62 -1.45 8.63 3.70
CA SER A 62 -0.26 9.43 4.05
C SER A 62 0.67 8.76 5.09
N ARG A 63 0.17 7.76 5.83
CA ARG A 63 0.98 7.01 6.80
C ARG A 63 1.80 5.93 6.13
N ALA A 64 1.24 5.26 5.12
CA ALA A 64 1.97 4.25 4.34
C ALA A 64 3.26 4.82 3.74
N ARG A 65 3.28 6.11 3.38
CA ARG A 65 4.47 6.81 2.86
C ARG A 65 5.63 6.95 3.85
N ARG A 66 5.38 6.77 5.14
CA ARG A 66 6.41 6.86 6.20
C ARG A 66 7.07 5.51 6.53
N HIS A 67 6.56 4.41 5.96
CA HIS A 67 7.13 3.09 6.21
C HIS A 67 8.46 2.92 5.48
N SER A 68 9.33 2.09 6.07
CA SER A 68 10.59 1.67 5.46
C SER A 68 10.35 0.74 4.27
N PRO A 69 11.22 0.71 3.24
CA PRO A 69 11.17 -0.27 2.16
C PRO A 69 11.58 -1.68 2.60
N VAL A 70 12.21 -1.83 3.78
CA VAL A 70 12.75 -3.13 4.25
C VAL A 70 11.69 -4.23 4.33
N PRO A 71 10.50 -4.02 4.93
CA PRO A 71 9.46 -5.06 4.93
C PRO A 71 9.02 -5.47 3.52
N LEU A 72 9.05 -4.55 2.56
CA LEU A 72 8.72 -4.82 1.16
C LEU A 72 9.78 -5.71 0.51
N ALA A 73 11.06 -5.44 0.78
CA ALA A 73 12.17 -6.25 0.28
C ALA A 73 12.12 -7.67 0.86
N VAL A 74 11.87 -7.80 2.17
CA VAL A 74 11.74 -9.12 2.83
C VAL A 74 10.58 -9.91 2.25
N LEU A 75 9.42 -9.26 2.06
CA LEU A 75 8.26 -9.89 1.43
C LEU A 75 8.56 -10.28 -0.02
N GLY A 76 9.23 -9.41 -0.78
CA GLY A 76 9.66 -9.67 -2.16
C GLY A 76 10.60 -10.87 -2.25
N ILE A 77 11.62 -10.95 -1.38
CA ILE A 77 12.53 -12.11 -1.30
C ILE A 77 11.75 -13.40 -1.02
N GLY A 78 10.91 -13.39 0.02
CA GLY A 78 10.11 -14.56 0.37
C GLY A 78 9.17 -15.00 -0.75
N ALA A 79 8.48 -14.05 -1.38
CA ALA A 79 7.58 -14.32 -2.49
C ALA A 79 8.33 -14.85 -3.73
N PHE A 80 9.50 -14.27 -4.06
CA PHE A 80 10.34 -14.73 -5.17
C PHE A 80 10.82 -16.17 -4.94
N VAL A 81 11.36 -16.45 -3.76
CA VAL A 81 11.81 -17.81 -3.40
C VAL A 81 10.67 -18.81 -3.45
N ALA A 82 9.50 -18.44 -2.90
CA ALA A 82 8.32 -19.29 -2.93
C ALA A 82 7.84 -19.57 -4.35
N GLN A 83 7.84 -18.54 -5.21
CA GLN A 83 7.44 -18.65 -6.61
C GLN A 83 8.37 -19.62 -7.37
N GLU A 84 9.70 -19.44 -7.28
CA GLU A 84 10.68 -20.31 -7.93
C GLU A 84 10.53 -21.77 -7.51
N HIS A 85 10.32 -22.02 -6.21
CA HIS A 85 10.11 -23.37 -5.71
C HIS A 85 8.79 -23.96 -6.20
N LEU A 86 7.72 -23.18 -6.17
CA LEU A 86 6.40 -23.63 -6.59
C LEU A 86 6.35 -23.93 -8.10
N GLU A 87 6.90 -23.04 -8.93
CA GLU A 87 6.94 -23.22 -10.39
C GLU A 87 7.71 -24.51 -10.75
N ARG A 88 8.88 -24.73 -10.14
CA ARG A 88 9.64 -25.94 -10.39
C ARG A 88 8.99 -27.20 -9.82
N LEU A 89 8.38 -27.11 -8.65
CA LEU A 89 7.63 -28.23 -8.07
C LEU A 89 6.48 -28.66 -8.99
N ILE A 90 5.73 -27.70 -9.53
CA ILE A 90 4.63 -27.97 -10.45
C ILE A 90 5.14 -28.58 -11.75
N HIS A 91 6.28 -28.09 -12.26
CA HIS A 91 6.84 -28.56 -13.53
C HIS A 91 7.51 -29.92 -13.43
N THR A 92 8.23 -30.21 -12.34
CA THR A 92 9.03 -31.43 -12.20
C THR A 92 8.37 -32.50 -11.34
N GLY A 93 7.36 -32.14 -10.56
CA GLY A 93 6.70 -33.04 -9.58
C GLY A 93 7.53 -33.30 -8.31
N HIS A 94 8.71 -32.70 -8.16
CA HIS A 94 9.58 -32.90 -7.00
C HIS A 94 10.02 -31.56 -6.41
N MET A 95 10.34 -31.56 -5.10
CA MET A 95 10.96 -30.38 -4.46
C MET A 95 12.34 -30.14 -5.06
N PRO A 96 12.54 -28.98 -5.72
CA PRO A 96 13.82 -28.70 -6.36
C PRO A 96 14.87 -28.24 -5.34
N PHE A 97 16.12 -28.65 -5.57
CA PHE A 97 17.27 -28.08 -4.88
C PHE A 97 17.75 -26.85 -5.66
N LEU A 98 17.20 -25.67 -5.31
CA LEU A 98 17.44 -24.43 -6.06
C LEU A 98 18.71 -23.67 -5.68
N PHE A 99 19.41 -24.07 -4.61
CA PHE A 99 20.62 -23.39 -4.16
C PHE A 99 21.76 -23.40 -5.18
N ALA A 100 21.75 -24.31 -6.15
CA ALA A 100 22.69 -24.32 -7.27
C ALA A 100 22.25 -23.45 -8.46
N SER A 101 21.03 -22.87 -8.42
CA SER A 101 20.50 -22.06 -9.52
C SER A 101 21.02 -20.63 -9.47
N PRO A 102 21.71 -20.12 -10.50
CA PRO A 102 22.14 -18.72 -10.56
C PRO A 102 20.95 -17.76 -10.62
N VAL A 103 19.83 -18.18 -11.22
CA VAL A 103 18.58 -17.39 -11.28
C VAL A 103 18.07 -17.09 -9.89
N LEU A 104 18.05 -18.10 -8.98
CA LEU A 104 17.59 -17.91 -7.61
C LEU A 104 18.39 -16.82 -6.89
N TRP A 105 19.73 -16.93 -6.93
CA TRP A 105 20.57 -15.98 -6.21
C TRP A 105 20.54 -14.58 -6.80
N LEU A 106 20.54 -14.46 -8.11
CA LEU A 106 20.41 -13.18 -8.78
C LEU A 106 19.03 -12.55 -8.50
N GLY A 107 17.97 -13.33 -8.60
CA GLY A 107 16.62 -12.86 -8.29
C GLY A 107 16.48 -12.39 -6.85
N VAL A 108 16.99 -13.14 -5.88
CA VAL A 108 17.02 -12.72 -4.46
C VAL A 108 17.81 -11.43 -4.28
N ALA A 109 19.01 -11.33 -4.90
CA ALA A 109 19.85 -10.14 -4.80
C ALA A 109 19.18 -8.88 -5.38
N LEU A 110 18.37 -9.05 -6.43
CA LEU A 110 17.63 -7.96 -7.07
C LEU A 110 16.45 -7.46 -6.24
N GLN A 111 15.89 -8.26 -5.31
CA GLN A 111 14.69 -7.83 -4.57
C GLN A 111 14.94 -6.59 -3.72
N LEU A 112 16.11 -6.45 -3.09
CA LEU A 112 16.40 -5.28 -2.25
C LEU A 112 16.50 -3.99 -3.07
N PRO A 113 17.34 -3.87 -4.12
CA PRO A 113 17.42 -2.65 -4.91
C PRO A 113 16.11 -2.34 -5.65
N LEU A 114 15.39 -3.35 -6.15
CA LEU A 114 14.10 -3.14 -6.80
C LEU A 114 13.05 -2.63 -5.82
N ALA A 115 12.94 -3.21 -4.63
CA ALA A 115 12.01 -2.74 -3.60
C ALA A 115 12.30 -1.29 -3.21
N VAL A 116 13.57 -0.93 -3.05
CA VAL A 116 13.99 0.44 -2.73
C VAL A 116 13.66 1.40 -3.88
N ALA A 117 13.99 1.03 -5.12
CA ALA A 117 13.74 1.86 -6.30
C ALA A 117 12.24 2.09 -6.52
N ILE A 118 11.44 1.01 -6.52
CA ILE A 118 9.99 1.08 -6.71
C ILE A 118 9.36 1.92 -5.58
N TRP A 119 9.75 1.67 -4.32
CA TRP A 119 9.24 2.41 -3.17
C TRP A 119 9.55 3.91 -3.27
N PHE A 120 10.80 4.27 -3.66
CA PHE A 120 11.21 5.65 -3.79
C PHE A 120 10.43 6.38 -4.89
N VAL A 121 10.34 5.79 -6.08
CA VAL A 121 9.59 6.37 -7.21
C VAL A 121 8.12 6.52 -6.86
N ALA A 122 7.50 5.48 -6.31
CA ALA A 122 6.11 5.51 -5.97
C ALA A 122 5.78 6.51 -4.85
N ARG A 123 6.67 6.64 -3.86
CA ARG A 123 6.54 7.64 -2.81
C ARG A 123 6.59 9.06 -3.38
N ARG A 124 7.53 9.34 -4.30
CA ARG A 124 7.62 10.65 -4.97
C ARG A 124 6.35 10.98 -5.75
N LEU A 125 5.90 10.06 -6.58
CA LEU A 125 4.68 10.22 -7.36
C LEU A 125 3.44 10.41 -6.45
N ALA A 126 3.35 9.64 -5.36
CA ALA A 126 2.24 9.79 -4.41
C ALA A 126 2.27 11.14 -3.67
N GLU A 127 3.46 11.69 -3.37
CA GLU A 127 3.60 13.02 -2.78
C GLU A 127 3.14 14.10 -3.77
N ASP A 128 3.48 13.98 -5.04
CA ASP A 128 3.08 14.91 -6.10
C ASP A 128 1.58 14.89 -6.33
N ILE A 129 0.95 13.72 -6.37
CA ILE A 129 -0.50 13.55 -6.51
C ILE A 129 -1.26 14.10 -5.28
N ALA A 130 -0.74 13.84 -4.07
CA ALA A 130 -1.43 14.21 -2.83
C ALA A 130 -1.37 15.72 -2.53
N THR A 131 -0.39 16.43 -3.04
CA THR A 131 -0.17 17.85 -2.75
C THR A 131 -1.31 18.75 -3.25
N PRO A 132 -1.78 18.65 -4.50
CA PRO A 132 -2.91 19.47 -4.99
C PRO A 132 -4.23 19.12 -4.28
N MET A 133 -4.49 17.83 -4.01
CA MET A 133 -5.69 17.41 -3.29
C MET A 133 -5.79 18.03 -1.89
N ARG A 134 -4.68 18.12 -1.16
CA ARG A 134 -4.66 18.73 0.18
C ARG A 134 -4.92 20.24 0.13
N ARG A 135 -4.46 20.93 -0.92
CA ARG A 135 -4.71 22.38 -1.11
C ARG A 135 -6.19 22.65 -1.37
N THR A 136 -6.85 21.82 -2.16
CA THR A 136 -8.27 21.94 -2.48
C THR A 136 -9.15 21.71 -1.25
N VAL A 137 -8.91 20.62 -0.51
CA VAL A 137 -9.67 20.28 0.72
C VAL A 137 -9.48 21.35 1.81
N ARG A 138 -8.31 21.99 1.90
CA ARG A 138 -8.06 23.02 2.91
C ARG A 138 -8.76 24.37 2.60
N ARG A 139 -9.20 24.59 1.36
CA ARG A 139 -9.96 25.81 0.96
C ARG A 139 -11.46 25.71 1.22
N VAL A 140 -12.03 24.50 1.25
CA VAL A 140 -13.47 24.27 1.46
C VAL A 140 -13.97 24.67 2.87
N PRO A 141 -13.24 24.45 3.99
CA PRO A 141 -13.76 24.77 5.32
C PRO A 141 -14.03 26.25 5.57
N ARG A 142 -13.32 27.16 4.89
CA ARG A 142 -13.55 28.61 5.08
C ARG A 142 -14.87 29.08 4.49
N LEU A 143 -15.31 28.49 3.39
CA LEU A 143 -16.62 28.81 2.80
C LEU A 143 -17.76 28.24 3.66
N VAL A 144 -17.62 27.05 4.22
CA VAL A 144 -18.62 26.45 5.12
C VAL A 144 -18.72 27.22 6.44
N GLN A 145 -17.62 27.74 6.98
CA GLN A 145 -17.64 28.58 8.18
C GLN A 145 -18.27 29.96 7.97
N LEU A 146 -18.22 30.47 6.74
CA LEU A 146 -18.88 31.74 6.40
C LEU A 146 -20.42 31.61 6.21
N VAL A 147 -20.89 30.42 5.81
CA VAL A 147 -22.30 30.13 5.57
C VAL A 147 -23.01 29.63 6.81
N ALA A 148 -22.31 28.93 7.73
CA ALA A 148 -22.90 28.39 8.94
C ALA A 148 -23.59 29.39 9.88
N PRO A 149 -23.10 30.63 10.08
CA PRO A 149 -23.80 31.60 10.92
C PRO A 149 -25.08 32.20 10.28
N LEU A 150 -25.29 32.00 8.98
CA LEU A 150 -26.45 32.55 8.26
C LEU A 150 -27.68 31.64 8.28
N VAL A 151 -27.53 30.37 8.69
CA VAL A 151 -28.59 29.34 8.53
C VAL A 151 -29.18 28.83 9.86
N LEU A 152 -28.56 29.14 11.00
CA LEU A 152 -29.12 28.70 12.32
C LEU A 152 -29.72 29.88 13.05
N PRO A 153 -31.08 30.03 13.08
CA PRO A 153 -31.71 30.92 14.03
C PRO A 153 -31.37 30.40 15.43
N ARG A 154 -30.70 31.22 16.21
CA ARG A 154 -30.40 30.98 17.62
C ARG A 154 -31.71 30.75 18.31
N ALA A 155 -32.02 29.51 18.69
CA ALA A 155 -33.17 29.21 19.53
C ALA A 155 -33.04 30.00 20.82
N ALA A 156 -33.95 30.96 21.03
CA ALA A 156 -34.03 31.75 22.23
C ALA A 156 -34.18 30.76 23.42
N SER A 157 -33.20 30.80 24.32
CA SER A 157 -33.27 30.05 25.58
C SER A 157 -34.48 30.53 26.35
N ALA A 158 -35.51 29.71 26.53
CA ALA A 158 -36.63 30.01 27.41
C ALA A 158 -36.11 30.20 28.83
N PRO A 159 -36.57 31.25 29.56
CA PRO A 159 -36.18 31.45 30.95
C PRO A 159 -36.63 30.23 31.79
N GLY A 160 -35.69 29.63 32.50
CA GLY A 160 -35.92 28.42 33.30
C GLY A 160 -36.97 28.65 34.39
N ALA A 161 -38.00 27.82 34.39
CA ALA A 161 -38.91 27.71 35.49
C ALA A 161 -38.14 27.18 36.72
N ALA A 162 -38.06 28.01 37.76
CA ALA A 162 -37.49 27.62 39.04
C ALA A 162 -38.43 26.58 39.71
N PHE A 163 -37.94 25.35 39.89
CA PHE A 163 -38.59 24.35 40.70
C PHE A 163 -38.36 24.68 42.17
N PRO A 164 -39.45 24.75 43.02
CA PRO A 164 -39.25 24.93 44.45
C PRO A 164 -38.63 23.68 45.07
N ALA A 165 -37.55 23.88 45.83
CA ALA A 165 -36.89 22.84 46.58
C ALA A 165 -37.86 22.29 47.65
N ARG A 166 -38.18 21.01 47.61
CA ARG A 166 -38.85 20.28 48.72
C ARG A 166 -37.85 20.04 49.84
N GLY A 167 -38.15 20.55 51.02
CA GLY A 167 -37.38 20.27 52.24
C GLY A 167 -37.48 18.80 52.66
N PRO A 168 -36.53 18.32 53.49
CA PRO A 168 -36.48 16.93 53.96
C PRO A 168 -37.65 16.63 54.94
N PRO A 169 -38.15 15.38 54.97
CA PRO A 169 -39.19 14.96 55.90
C PRO A 169 -38.63 14.93 57.35
N VAL A 170 -39.39 15.49 58.28
CA VAL A 170 -39.12 15.45 59.72
C VAL A 170 -39.62 14.09 60.23
N THR A 171 -38.70 13.24 60.73
CA THR A 171 -39.03 12.01 61.45
C THR A 171 -39.32 12.33 62.91
N SER A 172 -40.49 12.05 63.37
CA SER A 172 -40.91 11.92 64.77
C SER A 172 -40.84 10.48 65.24
#